data_bc4b5ffab3c94b642b8796962cdb13e7
#
_entry.id   bc4b5ffab3c94b642b8796962cdb13e7
#
_cell.length_a   1.000
_cell.length_b   1.000
_cell.length_c   1.000
_cell.angle_alpha   90.00
_cell.angle_beta   90.00
_cell.angle_gamma   90.00
#
_symmetry.space_group_name_H-M   'P 1'
#
loop_
_entity.id
_entity.type
_entity.pdbx_description
1 polymer ?
#
loop_
_entity_poly.entity_id
_entity_poly.type
_entity_poly.pdbx_seq_one_letter_code
_entity_poly.pdbx_strand_id
1 'polypeptide(L)' 'MNKSYLYDDKLTKEQKYLFSEMNVAIEKIVDSYIIEGYSEKEAKKLTYDKVMTIISRKLCGKF' A
#
# COMPACT_ATOMS: atom_id res chain seq x y z
N MET A 1 7.22 -7.28 13.97
CA MET A 1 6.97 -7.13 13.44
C MET A 1 6.59 -7.02 12.73
N ASN A 2 6.39 -6.80 12.31
CA ASN A 2 6.05 -6.60 11.58
C ASN A 2 5.90 -6.40 10.71
N LYS A 3 5.77 -6.33 10.18
CA LYS A 3 5.70 -6.17 9.40
C LYS A 3 5.33 -5.48 8.66
N SER A 4 5.40 -5.01 8.91
CA SER A 4 4.77 -4.14 8.24
C SER A 4 5.36 -3.98 7.01
N TYR A 5 4.93 -3.14 6.37
CA TYR A 5 5.30 -3.06 5.18
C TYR A 5 6.16 -2.01 5.06
N LEU A 6 6.94 -2.06 4.45
CA LEU A 6 7.56 -1.39 3.66
C LEU A 6 7.90 -0.04 4.06
N TYR A 7 7.47 0.96 3.80
CA TYR A 7 7.81 2.31 4.04
C TYR A 7 7.15 2.86 5.26
N ASP A 8 6.92 2.01 6.24
CA ASP A 8 6.21 2.39 7.42
C ASP A 8 6.84 3.60 8.10
N ASP A 9 8.16 3.65 8.13
CA ASP A 9 8.86 4.74 8.77
C ASP A 9 8.71 6.07 8.05
N LYS A 10 8.32 6.02 6.80
CA LYS A 10 8.22 7.23 6.00
C LYS A 10 6.82 7.76 5.90
N LEU A 11 5.90 7.12 6.57
CA LEU A 11 4.50 7.53 6.49
C LEU A 11 4.15 8.48 7.62
N THR A 12 3.32 9.45 7.32
CA THR A 12 2.75 10.28 8.37
C THR A 12 1.69 9.47 9.11
N LYS A 13 1.21 9.99 10.21
CA LYS A 13 0.17 9.32 10.97
C LYS A 13 -1.08 9.12 10.14
N GLU A 14 -1.45 10.13 9.39
CA GLU A 14 -2.64 10.05 8.56
C GLU A 14 -2.49 9.01 7.49
N GLN A 15 -1.30 8.93 6.89
CA GLN A 15 -1.05 7.92 5.88
C GLN A 15 -1.11 6.53 6.47
N LYS A 16 -0.55 6.35 7.66
CA LYS A 16 -0.61 5.05 8.32
C LYS A 16 -2.04 4.64 8.61
N TYR A 17 -2.83 5.60 9.05
CA TYR A 17 -4.23 5.32 9.33
C TYR A 17 -4.95 4.85 8.06
N LEU A 18 -4.74 5.56 6.95
CA LEU A 18 -5.38 5.18 5.70
C LEU A 18 -4.87 3.84 5.19
N PHE A 19 -3.59 3.56 5.37
CA PHE A 19 -3.07 2.26 5.03
C PHE A 19 -3.76 1.16 5.82
N SER A 20 -3.95 1.41 7.09
CA SER A 20 -4.61 0.45 7.95
C SER A 20 -6.03 0.18 7.47
N GLU A 21 -6.72 1.24 7.06
CA GLU A 21 -8.07 1.09 6.54
C GLU A 21 -8.11 0.30 5.25
N MET A 22 -7.06 0.39 4.48
CA MET A 22 -7.01 -0.27 3.19
C MET A 22 -6.30 -1.61 3.24
N ASN A 23 -5.99 -2.08 4.42
CA ASN A 23 -5.18 -3.28 4.56
C ASN A 23 -5.71 -4.48 3.78
N VAL A 24 -7.01 -4.72 3.85
CA VAL A 24 -7.61 -5.86 3.15
C VAL A 24 -7.46 -5.69 1.64
N ALA A 25 -7.71 -4.48 1.16
CA ALA A 25 -7.57 -4.22 -0.26
C ALA A 25 -6.13 -4.39 -0.71
N ILE A 26 -5.21 -3.93 0.12
CA ILE A 26 -3.79 -4.04 -0.19
C ILE A 26 -3.41 -5.51 -0.36
N GLU A 27 -3.85 -6.35 0.55
CA GLU A 27 -3.53 -7.76 0.46
C GLU A 27 -4.07 -8.39 -0.79
N LYS A 28 -5.28 -8.02 -1.17
CA LYS A 28 -5.87 -8.56 -2.38
C LYS A 28 -5.11 -8.14 -3.62
N ILE A 29 -4.65 -6.91 -3.64
CA ILE A 29 -3.87 -6.42 -4.78
C ILE A 29 -2.55 -7.15 -4.86
N VAL A 30 -1.88 -7.34 -3.73
CA VAL A 30 -0.63 -8.07 -3.70
C VAL A 30 -0.84 -9.48 -4.24
N ASP A 31 -1.88 -10.15 -3.79
CA ASP A 31 -2.16 -11.50 -4.26
C ASP A 31 -2.40 -11.54 -5.75
N SER A 32 -3.09 -10.54 -6.28
CA SER A 32 -3.33 -10.48 -7.72
C SER A 32 -2.02 -10.42 -8.49
N TYR A 33 -1.09 -9.60 -8.03
CA TYR A 33 0.18 -9.51 -8.70
C TYR A 33 0.95 -10.82 -8.62
N ILE A 34 0.89 -11.48 -7.49
CA ILE A 34 1.59 -12.75 -7.34
C ILE A 34 1.02 -13.79 -8.28
N ILE A 35 -0.29 -13.82 -8.40
CA ILE A 35 -0.94 -14.74 -9.33
C ILE A 35 -0.50 -14.47 -10.75
N GLU A 36 -0.23 -13.22 -11.08
CA GLU A 36 0.20 -12.88 -12.42
C GLU A 36 1.67 -13.20 -12.66
N GLY A 37 2.40 -13.57 -11.64
CA GLY A 37 3.78 -13.97 -11.84
C GLY A 37 4.82 -13.07 -11.19
N TYR A 38 4.42 -12.03 -10.53
CA TYR A 38 5.38 -11.16 -9.85
C TYR A 38 5.85 -11.83 -8.56
N SER A 39 7.07 -11.55 -8.17
CA SER A 39 7.54 -12.03 -6.90
C SER A 39 6.81 -11.26 -5.79
N GLU A 40 6.84 -11.83 -4.60
CA GLU A 40 6.18 -11.19 -3.47
C GLU A 40 6.73 -9.79 -3.24
N LYS A 41 8.03 -9.65 -3.34
CA LYS A 41 8.68 -8.38 -3.12
C LYS A 41 8.22 -7.34 -4.13
N GLU A 42 8.17 -7.73 -5.39
CA GLU A 42 7.72 -6.81 -6.42
C GLU A 42 6.25 -6.50 -6.32
N ALA A 43 5.47 -7.51 -6.00
CA ALA A 43 4.04 -7.32 -5.83
C ALA A 43 3.77 -6.28 -4.75
N LYS A 44 4.49 -6.37 -3.65
CA LYS A 44 4.31 -5.41 -2.56
C LYS A 44 4.72 -4.02 -2.97
N LYS A 45 5.82 -3.91 -3.70
CA LYS A 45 6.29 -2.60 -4.13
C LYS A 45 5.29 -1.93 -5.07
N LEU A 46 4.80 -2.67 -6.04
CA LEU A 46 3.83 -2.12 -6.98
C LEU A 46 2.54 -1.73 -6.28
N THR A 47 2.09 -2.58 -5.38
CA THR A 47 0.88 -2.29 -4.63
C THR A 47 1.06 -1.03 -3.79
N TYR A 48 2.20 -0.92 -3.15
CA TYR A 48 2.47 0.21 -2.29
C TYR A 48 2.44 1.52 -3.07
N ASP A 49 3.07 1.52 -4.24
CA ASP A 49 3.06 2.72 -5.08
C ASP A 49 1.64 3.12 -5.44
N LYS A 50 0.83 2.15 -5.80
CA LYS A 50 -0.53 2.43 -6.18
C LYS A 50 -1.32 2.99 -5.00
N VAL A 51 -1.18 2.38 -3.85
CA VAL A 51 -1.90 2.82 -2.67
C VAL A 51 -1.43 4.20 -2.22
N MET A 52 -0.14 4.45 -2.29
CA MET A 52 0.37 5.77 -1.91
C MET A 52 -0.19 6.86 -2.80
N THR A 53 -0.36 6.59 -4.07
CA THR A 53 -0.96 7.55 -4.97
C THR A 53 -2.39 7.88 -4.54
N ILE A 54 -3.15 6.84 -4.21
CA ILE A 54 -4.52 7.03 -3.77
C ILE A 54 -4.58 7.82 -2.47
N ILE A 55 -3.73 7.47 -1.53
CA ILE A 55 -3.70 8.15 -0.25
C ILE A 55 -3.32 9.61 -0.40
N SER A 56 -2.32 9.87 -1.23
CA SER A 56 -1.90 11.24 -1.46
C SER A 56 -3.03 12.10 -1.99
N ARG A 57 -3.79 11.55 -2.91
CA ARG A 57 -4.92 12.29 -3.46
C ARG A 57 -5.97 12.57 -2.40
N LYS A 58 -6.24 11.59 -1.56
CA LYS A 58 -7.23 11.77 -0.52
C LYS A 58 -6.81 12.86 0.45
N LEU A 59 -5.55 12.84 0.84
CA LEU A 59 -5.06 13.82 1.81
C LEU A 59 -4.98 15.20 1.22
N CYS A 60 -4.70 15.29 -0.06
CA CYS A 60 -4.67 16.60 -0.71
C CYS A 60 -6.05 17.16 -0.95
N GLY A 61 -7.03 16.29 -1.00
CA GLY A 61 -8.39 16.74 -1.27
C GLY A 61 -8.59 17.18 -2.70
N LYS A 62 -7.71 16.77 -3.59
CA LYS A 62 -7.84 17.12 -4.99
C LYS A 62 -7.81 15.89 -5.83
N PHE A 63 -8.59 15.86 -6.82
CA PHE A 63 -8.62 14.72 -7.71
C PHE A 63 -8.68 15.15 -9.13
#